data_0c6b9d6a1903fdffbd52e190764c2690
#
_entry.id   0c6b9d6a1903fdffbd52e190764c2690
#
_cell.length_a   1.000
_cell.length_b   1.000
_cell.length_c   1.000
_cell.angle_alpha   90.00
_cell.angle_beta   90.00
_cell.angle_gamma   90.00
#
_symmetry.space_group_name_H-M   'P 1'
#
loop_
_entity.id
_entity.type
_entity.pdbx_description
1 polymer ?
#
loop_
_entity_poly.entity_id
_entity_poly.type
_entity_poly.pdbx_seq_one_letter_code
_entity_poly.pdbx_strand_id
1 'polypeptide(L)' 'MSKEAKLIYGDGSFQVLERGDYVLCAVTEKRIPLNELKYWSVDRQEAYFDAYS' A
#
# COMPACT_ATOMS: atom_id res chain seq x y z
N MET A 1 2.33 -8.97 -16.46
CA MET A 1 2.66 -9.59 -15.17
C MET A 1 2.50 -8.58 -14.06
N SER A 2 2.08 -9.02 -12.87
CA SER A 2 1.92 -8.09 -11.76
C SER A 2 3.26 -7.63 -11.24
N LYS A 3 3.32 -6.38 -10.84
CA LYS A 3 4.51 -5.78 -10.29
C LYS A 3 4.13 -5.01 -9.05
N GLU A 4 4.96 -5.11 -8.02
CA GLU A 4 4.75 -4.35 -6.81
C GLU A 4 4.98 -2.86 -7.06
N ALA A 5 4.01 -2.04 -6.67
CA ALA A 5 4.13 -0.60 -6.80
C ALA A 5 4.95 -0.03 -5.64
N LYS A 6 5.59 1.10 -5.89
CA LYS A 6 6.26 1.86 -4.84
C LYS A 6 5.50 3.16 -4.65
N LEU A 7 5.08 3.40 -3.41
CA LEU A 7 4.23 4.54 -3.07
C LEU A 7 4.83 5.35 -1.94
N ILE A 8 4.46 6.63 -1.92
CA ILE A 8 4.65 7.47 -0.74
C ILE A 8 3.27 7.74 -0.17
N TYR A 9 3.06 7.37 1.08
CA TYR A 9 1.77 7.51 1.74
C TYR A 9 1.66 8.89 2.37
N GLY A 10 0.54 9.55 2.15
CA GLY A 10 0.26 10.85 2.70
C GLY A 10 -1.06 10.87 3.45
N ASP A 11 -1.43 12.05 3.92
CA ASP A 11 -2.65 12.24 4.67
C ASP A 11 -3.84 12.21 3.72
N GLY A 12 -4.58 11.10 3.73
CA GLY A 12 -5.77 10.93 2.90
C GLY A 12 -5.51 10.44 1.50
N SER A 13 -4.26 10.32 1.07
CA SER A 13 -3.95 9.82 -0.27
C SER A 13 -2.49 9.35 -0.35
N PHE A 14 -2.14 8.74 -1.48
CA PHE A 14 -0.76 8.30 -1.71
C PHE A 14 -0.31 8.75 -3.10
N GLN A 15 1.02 8.80 -3.27
CA GLN A 15 1.64 9.11 -4.56
C GLN A 15 2.37 7.88 -5.07
N VAL A 16 2.27 7.63 -6.37
CA VAL A 16 2.94 6.50 -7.01
C VAL A 16 4.33 6.91 -7.45
N LEU A 17 5.36 6.32 -6.86
CA LEU A 17 6.75 6.53 -7.26
C LEU A 17 7.13 5.60 -8.40
N GLU A 18 6.76 4.34 -8.30
CA GLU A 18 6.95 3.37 -9.38
C GLU A 18 5.62 2.67 -9.64
N ARG A 19 5.28 2.55 -10.90
CA ARG A 19 4.02 1.90 -11.29
C ARG A 19 4.02 0.44 -10.91
N GLY A 20 2.87 -0.04 -10.48
CA GLY A 20 2.64 -1.44 -10.18
C GLY A 20 1.16 -1.67 -9.96
N ASP A 21 0.81 -2.93 -9.75
CA ASP A 21 -0.58 -3.34 -9.61
C ASP A 21 -1.01 -3.46 -8.16
N TYR A 22 -0.05 -3.61 -7.25
CA TYR A 22 -0.34 -3.90 -5.86
C TYR A 22 0.79 -3.44 -4.96
N VAL A 23 0.51 -3.42 -3.65
CA VAL A 23 1.54 -3.30 -2.61
C VAL A 23 1.32 -4.43 -1.61
N LEU A 24 2.31 -4.68 -0.76
CA LEU A 24 2.23 -5.73 0.24
C LEU A 24 1.86 -5.13 1.60
N CYS A 25 1.03 -5.87 2.34
CA CYS A 25 0.72 -5.51 3.72
C CYS A 25 1.96 -5.65 4.58
N ALA A 26 2.25 -4.65 5.40
CA ALA A 26 3.45 -4.66 6.25
C ALA A 26 3.40 -5.72 7.35
N VAL A 27 2.20 -6.19 7.69
CA VAL A 27 2.01 -7.16 8.77
C VAL A 27 1.84 -8.57 8.22
N THR A 28 0.93 -8.74 7.24
CA THR A 28 0.55 -10.06 6.74
C THR A 28 1.22 -10.43 5.43
N GLU A 29 1.84 -9.45 4.77
CA GLU A 29 2.47 -9.61 3.45
C GLU A 29 1.48 -10.02 2.35
N LYS A 30 0.19 -9.80 2.57
CA LYS A 30 -0.82 -10.05 1.55
C LYS A 30 -0.75 -8.98 0.48
N ARG A 31 -1.06 -9.37 -0.75
CA ARG A 31 -1.12 -8.43 -1.85
C ARG A 31 -2.36 -7.55 -1.72
N ILE A 32 -2.17 -6.25 -1.85
CA ILE A 32 -3.25 -5.27 -1.78
C ILE A 32 -3.31 -4.56 -3.12
N PRO A 33 -4.35 -4.82 -3.94
CA PRO A 33 -4.53 -4.06 -5.18
C PRO A 33 -4.65 -2.57 -4.87
N LEU A 34 -4.06 -1.72 -5.70
CA LEU A 34 -4.05 -0.29 -5.42
C LEU A 34 -5.47 0.30 -5.33
N ASN A 35 -6.40 -0.24 -6.10
CA ASN A 35 -7.78 0.22 -6.06
C ASN A 35 -8.53 -0.21 -4.80
N GLU A 36 -7.94 -1.11 -4.01
CA GLU A 36 -8.51 -1.55 -2.73
C GLU A 36 -7.68 -1.09 -1.54
N LEU A 37 -6.62 -0.36 -1.78
CA LEU A 37 -5.75 0.14 -0.71
C LEU A 37 -6.47 1.24 0.06
N LYS A 38 -6.73 1.01 1.34
CA LYS A 38 -7.48 1.94 2.19
C LYS A 38 -6.75 2.30 3.48
N TYR A 39 -5.85 1.45 3.95
CA TYR A 39 -5.20 1.62 5.25
C TYR A 39 -3.70 1.68 5.08
N TRP A 40 -3.08 2.69 5.65
CA TRP A 40 -1.63 2.84 5.65
C TRP A 40 -1.20 3.73 6.80
N SER A 41 0.11 3.70 7.13
CA SER A 41 0.70 4.57 8.13
C SER A 41 1.62 5.57 7.43
N VAL A 42 1.36 6.85 7.65
CA VAL A 42 2.20 7.92 7.10
C VAL A 42 3.57 7.92 7.79
N ASP A 43 3.57 7.74 9.11
CA ASP A 43 4.81 7.77 9.89
C ASP A 43 5.75 6.64 9.51
N ARG A 44 5.19 5.45 9.30
CA ARG A 44 5.98 4.26 8.98
C ARG A 44 6.09 4.00 7.48
N GLN A 45 5.30 4.72 6.68
CA GLN A 45 5.24 4.53 5.23
C GLN A 45 4.97 3.07 4.88
N GLU A 46 3.92 2.52 5.48
CA GLU A 46 3.51 1.12 5.33
C GLU A 46 2.05 1.04 4.95
N ALA A 47 1.73 0.02 4.15
CA ALA A 47 0.34 -0.27 3.80
C ALA A 47 -0.17 -1.43 4.65
N TYR A 48 -1.48 -1.44 4.92
CA TYR A 48 -2.14 -2.49 5.68
C TYR A 48 -3.31 -3.04 4.89
N PHE A 49 -3.47 -4.36 4.90
CA PHE A 49 -4.54 -5.03 4.17
C PHE A 49 -5.91 -4.63 4.70
N ASP A 50 -6.03 -4.52 6.03
CA ASP A 50 -7.26 -4.12 6.68
C ASP A 50 -6.95 -3.43 8.01
N ALA A 51 -8.00 -3.02 8.73
CA ALA A 51 -7.85 -2.30 9.99
C ALA A 51 -7.23 -3.14 11.11
N TYR A 52 -7.18 -4.45 10.94
CA TYR A 52 -6.61 -5.35 11.95
C TYR A 52 -5.14 -5.70 11.67
N SER A 53 -4.63 -5.29 10.55
CA SER A 53 -3.23 -5.56 10.19
C SER A 53 -2.26 -4.58 10.79
#